data_cf463e91f46fd81eda78fae59743c92f
#
_entry.id   cf463e91f46fd81eda78fae59743c92f
#
_cell.length_a   1.000
_cell.length_b   1.000
_cell.length_c   1.000
_cell.angle_alpha   90.00
_cell.angle_beta   90.00
_cell.angle_gamma   90.00
#
_symmetry.space_group_name_H-M   'P 1'
#
loop_
_entity.id
_entity.type
_entity.pdbx_description
1 polymer ?
#
loop_
_entity_poly.entity_id
_entity_poly.type
_entity_poly.pdbx_seq_one_letter_code
_entity_poly.pdbx_strand_id
1 'polypeptide(L)'
;MTGHLNILIELLDAAVLSADAATAGSHRSLPIVPGAALLGHAAGRLYGELASEDLALSAFHTGEVSFGDGLPVAPDGRVGFPVPMSLHRPKAGGAVTDLSQSPRGQEQWMQEREGFVDSAGMAVTLAPRGYRLRTAIAPGTGTAATGMLFGYETLPAGSRFLARIAGPDHLLDRLRPAFDGVTMRLGRSRSTEHGRAHAQVIGPLDELPCKSRGDGVATVWALSDLCLVDGAGQPVLQPTAADLGFLKGSVDWDRTFIRARRYAAWNAKLNARMAERVVISRGSVITLTGTDGAAGFRQVGTFHEAGLGRCVVNALPLAGDGVNPIKLEISAALEAGQDEPDSDVGFLDWLRRRAGGVTGADAWAIEKVGQLAGIYAALRLYQAIPANVPAGPTAAQWGAVLEAARSAASLEILDASLFRDGRDAGGSGLCGDEPWIDAYGLGPSDTLAHWLRARLQEAKGRRFGAEAIAILAREARSTDRKERAAARLQP
;
A
#
# COMPACT_ATOMS: atom_id res chain seq x y z
N MET A 1 23.28 -11.38 -26.90
CA MET A 1 22.29 -12.11 -26.09
C MET A 1 21.53 -11.09 -25.27
N THR A 2 20.26 -11.32 -25.00
CA THR A 2 19.45 -10.45 -24.12
C THR A 2 19.42 -11.11 -22.75
N GLY A 3 20.17 -10.54 -21.82
CA GLY A 3 20.18 -10.98 -20.42
C GLY A 3 19.12 -10.28 -19.57
N HIS A 4 19.10 -10.55 -18.28
CA HIS A 4 18.25 -9.82 -17.33
C HIS A 4 18.86 -9.76 -15.92
N LEU A 5 18.54 -8.69 -15.20
CA LEU A 5 18.79 -8.54 -13.76
C LEU A 5 17.47 -8.68 -13.03
N ASN A 6 17.41 -9.58 -12.07
CA ASN A 6 16.30 -9.64 -11.13
C ASN A 6 16.67 -8.81 -9.89
N ILE A 7 15.79 -7.91 -9.49
CA ILE A 7 16.02 -6.97 -8.39
C ILE A 7 14.94 -7.16 -7.36
N LEU A 8 15.34 -7.57 -6.15
CA LEU A 8 14.48 -7.55 -4.99
C LEU A 8 14.53 -6.15 -4.37
N ILE A 9 13.36 -5.56 -4.16
CA ILE A 9 13.18 -4.23 -3.57
C ILE A 9 12.37 -4.39 -2.30
N GLU A 10 12.90 -3.93 -1.17
CA GLU A 10 12.19 -3.89 0.10
C GLU A 10 12.00 -2.45 0.56
N LEU A 11 10.78 -2.07 0.89
CA LEU A 11 10.48 -0.73 1.42
C LEU A 11 10.94 -0.63 2.87
N LEU A 12 11.89 0.25 3.14
CA LEU A 12 12.35 0.58 4.50
C LEU A 12 11.39 1.55 5.20
N ASP A 13 10.78 2.45 4.42
CA ASP A 13 9.74 3.37 4.87
C ASP A 13 8.46 3.15 4.07
N ALA A 14 7.33 3.61 4.58
CA ALA A 14 6.11 3.67 3.80
C ALA A 14 6.34 4.47 2.50
N ALA A 15 5.78 4.03 1.37
CA ALA A 15 5.95 4.67 0.07
C ALA A 15 4.61 5.13 -0.53
N VAL A 16 4.64 6.26 -1.24
CA VAL A 16 3.51 6.79 -2.03
C VAL A 16 3.88 6.71 -3.50
N LEU A 17 3.38 5.71 -4.20
CA LEU A 17 3.60 5.51 -5.64
C LEU A 17 2.34 5.97 -6.39
N SER A 18 2.23 7.28 -6.66
CA SER A 18 1.01 7.90 -7.17
C SER A 18 0.46 7.20 -8.42
N ALA A 19 -0.79 6.71 -8.32
CA ALA A 19 -1.51 6.10 -9.44
C ALA A 19 -2.00 7.18 -10.43
N ASP A 20 -2.43 8.31 -9.88
CA ASP A 20 -3.07 9.38 -10.62
C ASP A 20 -2.39 10.72 -10.37
N ALA A 21 -2.72 11.66 -11.24
CA ALA A 21 -2.29 13.04 -11.17
C ALA A 21 -3.08 13.88 -10.16
N ALA A 22 -3.75 13.27 -9.19
CA ALA A 22 -4.66 13.96 -8.28
C ALA A 22 -4.08 15.27 -7.76
N THR A 23 -4.80 16.34 -7.98
CA THR A 23 -4.44 17.68 -7.54
C THR A 23 -5.20 18.12 -6.30
N ALA A 24 -6.25 17.40 -5.94
CA ALA A 24 -7.08 17.67 -4.77
C ALA A 24 -7.55 16.35 -4.12
N GLY A 25 -7.66 16.32 -2.80
CA GLY A 25 -8.25 15.23 -2.04
C GLY A 25 -7.31 14.07 -1.78
N SER A 26 -7.70 12.86 -2.20
CA SER A 26 -6.99 11.62 -1.90
C SER A 26 -6.07 11.19 -3.03
N HIS A 27 -4.81 10.87 -2.69
CA HIS A 27 -3.84 10.28 -3.62
C HIS A 27 -3.82 8.76 -3.44
N ARG A 28 -4.19 8.04 -4.50
CA ARG A 28 -4.09 6.58 -4.54
C ARG A 28 -2.67 6.15 -4.89
N SER A 29 -2.19 5.08 -4.26
CA SER A 29 -0.91 4.46 -4.59
C SER A 29 -1.07 3.27 -5.52
N LEU A 30 -0.17 3.15 -6.49
CA LEU A 30 -0.01 1.93 -7.28
C LEU A 30 0.42 0.78 -6.35
N PRO A 31 -0.08 -0.44 -6.58
CA PRO A 31 0.34 -1.62 -5.80
C PRO A 31 1.65 -2.25 -6.32
N ILE A 32 2.39 -1.56 -7.13
CA ILE A 32 3.63 -1.98 -7.79
C ILE A 32 4.63 -0.83 -7.77
N VAL A 33 5.92 -1.14 -7.93
CA VAL A 33 6.95 -0.13 -8.23
C VAL A 33 7.01 0.05 -9.74
N PRO A 34 6.62 1.22 -10.30
CA PRO A 34 6.69 1.43 -11.75
C PRO A 34 8.10 1.32 -12.30
N GLY A 35 8.28 0.67 -13.44
CA GLY A 35 9.56 0.57 -14.12
C GLY A 35 10.19 1.93 -14.43
N ALA A 36 9.37 2.93 -14.74
CA ALA A 36 9.82 4.33 -14.89
C ALA A 36 10.50 4.91 -13.63
N ALA A 37 10.12 4.43 -12.42
CA ALA A 37 10.79 4.85 -11.19
C ALA A 37 12.18 4.22 -11.05
N LEU A 38 12.34 2.98 -11.49
CA LEU A 38 13.62 2.27 -11.53
C LEU A 38 14.56 2.87 -12.59
N LEU A 39 14.04 3.14 -13.78
CA LEU A 39 14.75 3.89 -14.83
C LEU A 39 15.24 5.24 -14.28
N GLY A 40 14.35 6.01 -13.64
CA GLY A 40 14.70 7.31 -13.07
C GLY A 40 15.74 7.23 -11.96
N HIS A 41 15.75 6.15 -11.18
CA HIS A 41 16.78 5.90 -10.17
C HIS A 41 18.14 5.61 -10.82
N ALA A 42 18.19 4.68 -11.78
CA ALA A 42 19.42 4.34 -12.48
C ALA A 42 19.99 5.53 -13.26
N ALA A 43 19.14 6.24 -14.01
CA ALA A 43 19.56 7.44 -14.75
C ALA A 43 20.09 8.55 -13.83
N GLY A 44 19.45 8.74 -12.66
CA GLY A 44 19.92 9.72 -11.68
C GLY A 44 21.32 9.44 -11.13
N ARG A 45 21.79 8.20 -11.18
CA ARG A 45 23.11 7.78 -10.70
C ARG A 45 24.15 7.67 -11.82
N LEU A 46 23.73 7.13 -12.95
CA LEU A 46 24.68 6.65 -13.99
C LEU A 46 24.60 7.42 -15.30
N TYR A 47 23.65 8.35 -15.48
CA TYR A 47 23.45 9.01 -16.76
C TYR A 47 24.71 9.75 -17.26
N GLY A 48 25.37 10.49 -16.39
CA GLY A 48 26.58 11.26 -16.76
C GLY A 48 27.75 10.38 -17.15
N GLU A 49 27.94 9.27 -16.44
CA GLU A 49 28.99 8.29 -16.77
C GLU A 49 28.70 7.62 -18.11
N LEU A 50 27.51 7.08 -18.29
CA LEU A 50 27.10 6.40 -19.53
C LEU A 50 27.03 7.35 -20.74
N ALA A 51 26.71 8.63 -20.52
CA ALA A 51 26.73 9.64 -21.58
C ALA A 51 28.14 9.93 -22.07
N SER A 52 29.16 9.91 -21.22
CA SER A 52 30.56 10.07 -21.62
C SER A 52 31.10 8.90 -22.44
N GLU A 53 30.41 7.76 -22.42
CA GLU A 53 30.75 6.53 -23.17
C GLU A 53 29.79 6.28 -24.36
N ASP A 54 28.92 7.24 -24.69
CA ASP A 54 27.88 7.14 -25.72
C ASP A 54 26.84 6.01 -25.47
N LEU A 55 26.72 5.52 -24.22
CA LEU A 55 25.81 4.43 -23.84
C LEU A 55 24.47 4.89 -23.26
N ALA A 56 24.35 6.16 -22.89
CA ALA A 56 23.14 6.66 -22.21
C ALA A 56 21.87 6.56 -23.05
N LEU A 57 21.99 6.74 -24.38
CA LEU A 57 20.86 6.65 -25.29
C LEU A 57 20.29 5.22 -25.30
N SER A 58 21.15 4.23 -25.52
CA SER A 58 20.78 2.80 -25.49
C SER A 58 20.28 2.35 -24.13
N ALA A 59 20.90 2.82 -23.05
CA ALA A 59 20.53 2.41 -21.69
C ALA A 59 19.17 2.97 -21.22
N PHE A 60 18.78 4.20 -21.65
CA PHE A 60 17.66 4.91 -21.04
C PHE A 60 16.57 5.39 -22.00
N HIS A 61 16.77 5.36 -23.32
CA HIS A 61 15.86 6.03 -24.26
C HIS A 61 15.39 5.19 -25.45
N THR A 62 16.18 4.22 -25.92
CA THR A 62 15.84 3.47 -27.15
C THR A 62 14.92 2.27 -26.90
N GLY A 63 14.75 1.87 -25.65
CA GLY A 63 14.06 0.62 -25.30
C GLY A 63 14.91 -0.64 -25.44
N GLU A 64 16.21 -0.53 -25.79
CA GLU A 64 17.15 -1.65 -25.75
C GLU A 64 17.26 -2.24 -24.33
N VAL A 65 17.17 -1.39 -23.32
CA VAL A 65 16.99 -1.80 -21.93
C VAL A 65 15.57 -1.51 -21.50
N SER A 66 14.90 -2.53 -20.97
CA SER A 66 13.54 -2.44 -20.41
C SER A 66 13.59 -2.54 -18.90
N PHE A 67 13.15 -1.49 -18.20
CA PHE A 67 13.00 -1.47 -16.73
C PHE A 67 11.60 -1.94 -16.37
N GLY A 68 11.43 -3.24 -16.14
CA GLY A 68 10.12 -3.82 -15.81
C GLY A 68 9.55 -3.31 -14.48
N ASP A 69 8.24 -3.36 -14.34
CA ASP A 69 7.56 -3.03 -13.08
C ASP A 69 8.01 -3.96 -11.96
N GLY A 70 8.21 -3.42 -10.75
CA GLY A 70 8.38 -4.20 -9.53
C GLY A 70 7.05 -4.79 -9.10
N LEU A 71 6.87 -6.07 -9.32
CA LEU A 71 5.69 -6.85 -8.93
C LEU A 71 5.72 -7.16 -7.44
N PRO A 72 4.61 -7.12 -6.72
CA PRO A 72 4.58 -7.36 -5.28
C PRO A 72 4.94 -8.82 -4.96
N VAL A 73 5.66 -8.99 -3.86
CA VAL A 73 5.99 -10.29 -3.28
C VAL A 73 5.24 -10.43 -1.96
N ALA A 74 4.48 -11.51 -1.83
CA ALA A 74 3.74 -11.82 -0.61
C ALA A 74 4.68 -12.19 0.54
N PRO A 75 4.22 -12.14 1.80
CA PRO A 75 5.03 -12.54 2.96
C PRO A 75 5.55 -13.98 2.88
N ASP A 76 4.86 -14.88 2.17
CA ASP A 76 5.26 -16.28 1.94
C ASP A 76 6.20 -16.47 0.74
N GLY A 77 6.68 -15.36 0.13
CA GLY A 77 7.62 -15.35 -0.99
C GLY A 77 6.99 -15.49 -2.37
N ARG A 78 5.67 -15.69 -2.50
CA ARG A 78 5.01 -15.78 -3.81
C ARG A 78 5.02 -14.45 -4.54
N VAL A 79 5.39 -14.49 -5.83
CA VAL A 79 5.38 -13.32 -6.69
C VAL A 79 3.96 -13.10 -7.24
N GLY A 80 3.44 -11.89 -7.11
CA GLY A 80 2.11 -11.52 -7.57
C GLY A 80 2.13 -10.92 -8.98
N PHE A 81 1.44 -11.56 -9.92
CA PHE A 81 1.18 -11.04 -11.26
C PHE A 81 -0.17 -10.32 -11.28
N PRO A 82 -0.37 -9.28 -12.11
CA PRO A 82 -1.66 -8.57 -12.18
C PRO A 82 -2.81 -9.53 -12.46
N VAL A 83 -3.88 -9.49 -11.67
CA VAL A 83 -5.03 -10.39 -11.87
C VAL A 83 -5.52 -10.32 -13.32
N PRO A 84 -5.67 -11.46 -14.04
CA PRO A 84 -6.23 -11.48 -15.39
C PRO A 84 -7.68 -10.98 -15.40
N MET A 85 -7.99 -10.02 -16.25
CA MET A 85 -9.36 -9.46 -16.36
C MET A 85 -10.38 -10.44 -16.96
N SER A 86 -9.90 -11.57 -17.47
CA SER A 86 -10.77 -12.68 -17.91
C SER A 86 -11.34 -13.48 -16.73
N LEU A 87 -10.77 -13.35 -15.52
CA LEU A 87 -11.26 -14.04 -14.34
C LEU A 87 -12.56 -13.41 -13.83
N HIS A 88 -13.58 -14.22 -13.72
CA HIS A 88 -14.92 -13.81 -13.29
C HIS A 88 -15.49 -14.80 -12.28
N ARG A 89 -16.36 -14.30 -11.42
CA ARG A 89 -17.13 -15.09 -10.46
C ARG A 89 -18.63 -14.96 -10.78
N PRO A 90 -19.40 -16.04 -10.73
CA PRO A 90 -20.85 -15.93 -10.84
C PRO A 90 -21.42 -15.06 -9.72
N LYS A 91 -22.36 -14.16 -10.02
CA LYS A 91 -23.03 -13.33 -8.98
C LYS A 91 -23.81 -14.17 -7.96
N ALA A 92 -24.29 -15.32 -8.38
CA ALA A 92 -24.98 -16.27 -7.50
C ALA A 92 -24.04 -17.04 -6.53
N GLY A 93 -22.73 -16.78 -6.61
CA GLY A 93 -21.70 -17.52 -5.87
C GLY A 93 -21.13 -18.67 -6.68
N GLY A 94 -19.92 -19.10 -6.35
CA GLY A 94 -19.23 -20.18 -7.05
C GLY A 94 -17.73 -19.92 -7.25
N ALA A 95 -17.08 -20.82 -7.97
CA ALA A 95 -15.65 -20.71 -8.27
C ALA A 95 -15.36 -19.60 -9.29
N VAL A 96 -14.17 -19.01 -9.19
CA VAL A 96 -13.64 -18.09 -10.21
C VAL A 96 -13.37 -18.89 -11.49
N THR A 97 -13.83 -18.36 -12.61
CA THR A 97 -13.70 -18.98 -13.93
C THR A 97 -13.00 -18.04 -14.89
N ASP A 98 -12.14 -18.56 -15.73
CA ASP A 98 -11.50 -17.82 -16.81
C ASP A 98 -12.39 -17.81 -18.07
N LEU A 99 -13.03 -16.67 -18.32
CA LEU A 99 -13.91 -16.51 -19.47
C LEU A 99 -13.16 -16.31 -20.81
N SER A 100 -11.83 -16.25 -20.81
CA SER A 100 -11.05 -16.33 -22.06
C SER A 100 -10.98 -17.75 -22.63
N GLN A 101 -11.18 -18.75 -21.78
CA GLN A 101 -11.16 -20.18 -22.16
C GLN A 101 -12.55 -20.75 -22.41
N SER A 102 -13.57 -20.18 -21.77
CA SER A 102 -14.94 -20.68 -21.87
C SER A 102 -15.89 -19.59 -22.37
N PRO A 103 -16.85 -19.91 -23.27
CA PRO A 103 -17.84 -18.94 -23.71
C PRO A 103 -18.69 -18.46 -22.51
N ARG A 104 -19.09 -17.18 -22.56
CA ARG A 104 -20.02 -16.62 -21.57
C ARG A 104 -21.37 -17.34 -21.67
N GLY A 105 -21.72 -18.07 -20.61
CA GLY A 105 -23.09 -18.62 -20.47
C GLY A 105 -24.11 -17.51 -20.19
N GLN A 106 -25.37 -17.90 -19.95
CA GLN A 106 -26.46 -16.96 -19.58
C GLN A 106 -26.34 -16.42 -18.14
N GLU A 107 -25.32 -16.81 -17.40
CA GLU A 107 -25.08 -16.40 -16.02
C GLU A 107 -24.64 -14.95 -15.93
N GLN A 108 -24.98 -14.31 -14.82
CA GLN A 108 -24.47 -12.98 -14.49
C GLN A 108 -23.10 -13.11 -13.81
N TRP A 109 -22.11 -12.50 -14.43
CA TRP A 109 -20.72 -12.56 -13.99
C TRP A 109 -20.26 -11.26 -13.33
N MET A 110 -19.40 -11.38 -12.33
CA MET A 110 -18.68 -10.28 -11.70
C MET A 110 -17.18 -10.46 -11.96
N GLN A 111 -16.57 -9.49 -12.62
CA GLN A 111 -15.14 -9.50 -12.94
C GLN A 111 -14.29 -9.31 -11.69
N GLU A 112 -13.23 -10.11 -11.56
CA GLU A 112 -12.15 -9.83 -10.60
C GLU A 112 -11.33 -8.66 -11.14
N ARG A 113 -11.40 -7.52 -10.44
CA ARG A 113 -10.92 -6.24 -11.01
C ARG A 113 -9.58 -5.77 -10.46
N GLU A 114 -9.23 -6.20 -9.26
CA GLU A 114 -8.07 -5.73 -8.52
C GLU A 114 -7.40 -6.91 -7.83
N GLY A 115 -6.10 -6.79 -7.60
CA GLY A 115 -5.31 -7.80 -6.90
C GLY A 115 -4.25 -8.45 -7.78
N PHE A 116 -3.70 -9.50 -7.25
CA PHE A 116 -2.62 -10.25 -7.87
C PHE A 116 -2.88 -11.75 -7.74
N VAL A 117 -2.39 -12.49 -8.72
CA VAL A 117 -2.34 -13.95 -8.69
C VAL A 117 -0.90 -14.41 -8.81
N ASP A 118 -0.57 -15.54 -8.22
CA ASP A 118 0.75 -16.17 -8.42
C ASP A 118 0.83 -16.92 -9.76
N SER A 119 1.96 -17.53 -10.03
CA SER A 119 2.16 -18.30 -11.26
C SER A 119 1.35 -19.59 -11.34
N ALA A 120 0.67 -19.98 -10.25
CA ALA A 120 -0.30 -21.07 -10.22
C ALA A 120 -1.75 -20.58 -10.37
N GLY A 121 -1.97 -19.28 -10.54
CA GLY A 121 -3.30 -18.68 -10.64
C GLY A 121 -4.01 -18.45 -9.31
N MET A 122 -3.34 -18.67 -8.19
CA MET A 122 -3.91 -18.47 -6.86
C MET A 122 -3.76 -17.02 -6.40
N ALA A 123 -4.78 -16.50 -5.73
CA ALA A 123 -4.77 -15.13 -5.21
C ALA A 123 -3.61 -14.89 -4.25
N VAL A 124 -2.94 -13.75 -4.42
CA VAL A 124 -1.84 -13.30 -3.58
C VAL A 124 -2.35 -12.24 -2.61
N THR A 125 -2.24 -12.52 -1.31
CA THR A 125 -2.61 -11.56 -0.26
C THR A 125 -1.45 -10.64 0.04
N LEU A 126 -1.66 -9.35 -0.13
CA LEU A 126 -0.68 -8.31 0.16
C LEU A 126 -0.97 -7.64 1.51
N ALA A 127 0.05 -7.01 2.09
CA ALA A 127 -0.14 -6.19 3.29
C ALA A 127 -1.15 -5.06 3.05
N PRO A 128 -2.02 -4.75 4.02
CA PRO A 128 -3.00 -3.69 3.90
C PRO A 128 -2.32 -2.34 3.73
N ARG A 129 -2.88 -1.49 2.87
CA ARG A 129 -2.37 -0.15 2.62
C ARG A 129 -2.65 0.77 3.80
N GLY A 130 -1.71 1.65 4.09
CA GLY A 130 -1.91 2.72 5.05
C GLY A 130 -2.61 3.92 4.41
N TYR A 131 -3.20 4.78 5.24
CA TYR A 131 -3.76 6.04 4.81
C TYR A 131 -3.30 7.16 5.74
N ARG A 132 -2.68 8.21 5.19
CA ARG A 132 -2.19 9.36 5.96
C ARG A 132 -2.85 10.64 5.48
N LEU A 133 -3.43 11.37 6.44
CA LEU A 133 -3.95 12.71 6.22
C LEU A 133 -2.89 13.74 6.56
N ARG A 134 -2.75 14.74 5.71
CA ARG A 134 -1.90 15.90 5.92
C ARG A 134 -2.64 17.18 5.60
N THR A 135 -2.29 18.24 6.30
CA THR A 135 -2.78 19.57 6.03
C THR A 135 -1.60 20.52 5.81
N ALA A 136 -1.74 21.45 4.89
CA ALA A 136 -0.79 22.54 4.80
C ALA A 136 -0.99 23.52 5.95
N ILE A 137 0.10 23.99 6.52
CA ILE A 137 0.09 25.01 7.57
C ILE A 137 0.21 26.38 6.89
N ALA A 138 -0.71 27.29 7.20
CA ALA A 138 -0.67 28.67 6.72
C ALA A 138 0.50 29.41 7.38
N PRO A 139 1.48 29.97 6.61
CA PRO A 139 2.71 30.53 7.17
C PRO A 139 2.51 31.67 8.18
N GLY A 140 1.41 32.43 8.03
CA GLY A 140 1.16 33.61 8.88
C GLY A 140 0.41 33.32 10.19
N THR A 141 -0.30 32.19 10.29
CA THR A 141 -1.16 31.88 11.44
C THR A 141 -0.74 30.62 12.19
N GLY A 142 0.11 29.77 11.60
CA GLY A 142 0.45 28.47 12.16
C GLY A 142 -0.71 27.46 12.21
N THR A 143 -1.88 27.80 11.63
CA THR A 143 -3.07 26.96 11.59
C THR A 143 -3.20 26.22 10.26
N ALA A 144 -4.06 25.22 10.21
CA ALA A 144 -4.36 24.51 8.96
C ALA A 144 -4.95 25.47 7.92
N ALA A 145 -4.35 25.50 6.73
CA ALA A 145 -4.87 26.28 5.61
C ALA A 145 -6.20 25.70 5.13
N THR A 146 -7.20 26.55 4.96
CA THR A 146 -8.57 26.15 4.55
C THR A 146 -8.53 25.43 3.20
N GLY A 147 -9.18 24.26 3.10
CA GLY A 147 -9.25 23.45 1.87
C GLY A 147 -7.96 22.69 1.51
N MET A 148 -6.92 22.75 2.33
CA MET A 148 -5.60 22.15 2.08
C MET A 148 -5.40 20.84 2.88
N LEU A 149 -6.42 19.99 2.91
CA LEU A 149 -6.33 18.64 3.47
C LEU A 149 -6.02 17.64 2.36
N PHE A 150 -4.92 16.89 2.51
CA PHE A 150 -4.47 15.89 1.55
C PHE A 150 -4.45 14.51 2.19
N GLY A 151 -5.01 13.52 1.49
CA GLY A 151 -4.91 12.11 1.86
C GLY A 151 -3.89 11.38 0.99
N TYR A 152 -3.02 10.61 1.61
CA TYR A 152 -2.07 9.74 0.91
C TYR A 152 -2.34 8.29 1.27
N GLU A 153 -2.69 7.48 0.28
CA GLU A 153 -2.61 6.02 0.41
C GLU A 153 -1.15 5.61 0.31
N THR A 154 -0.67 4.80 1.25
CA THR A 154 0.73 4.37 1.33
C THR A 154 0.87 2.87 1.25
N LEU A 155 1.92 2.41 0.61
CA LEU A 155 2.42 1.04 0.74
C LEU A 155 3.21 0.96 2.05
N PRO A 156 2.98 -0.04 2.92
CA PRO A 156 3.66 -0.12 4.21
C PRO A 156 5.15 -0.45 4.06
N ALA A 157 5.95 -0.04 5.05
CA ALA A 157 7.32 -0.52 5.22
C ALA A 157 7.33 -2.05 5.32
N GLY A 158 8.40 -2.71 4.88
CA GLY A 158 8.51 -4.15 4.78
C GLY A 158 7.83 -4.76 3.54
N SER A 159 7.10 -3.97 2.73
CA SER A 159 6.59 -4.44 1.45
C SER A 159 7.74 -4.77 0.51
N ARG A 160 7.65 -5.92 -0.16
CA ARG A 160 8.67 -6.42 -1.09
C ARG A 160 8.15 -6.46 -2.51
N PHE A 161 9.05 -6.20 -3.45
CA PHE A 161 8.75 -6.20 -4.88
C PHE A 161 9.87 -6.87 -5.64
N LEU A 162 9.51 -7.59 -6.69
CA LEU A 162 10.45 -8.18 -7.64
C LEU A 162 10.35 -7.42 -8.96
N ALA A 163 11.44 -6.79 -9.38
CA ALA A 163 11.58 -6.16 -10.68
C ALA A 163 12.54 -6.95 -11.57
N ARG A 164 12.33 -6.86 -12.88
CA ARG A 164 13.25 -7.41 -13.87
C ARG A 164 13.66 -6.33 -14.85
N ILE A 165 14.97 -6.12 -14.99
CA ILE A 165 15.55 -5.27 -16.05
C ILE A 165 16.11 -6.20 -17.11
N ALA A 166 15.70 -6.02 -18.35
CA ALA A 166 16.13 -6.85 -19.49
C ALA A 166 16.85 -5.99 -20.52
N GLY A 167 17.88 -6.53 -21.15
CA GLY A 167 18.65 -5.84 -22.17
C GLY A 167 19.94 -6.56 -22.55
N PRO A 168 20.81 -5.93 -23.36
CA PRO A 168 22.14 -6.45 -23.67
C PRO A 168 23.01 -6.57 -22.41
N ASP A 169 23.75 -7.68 -22.29
CA ASP A 169 24.55 -8.00 -21.11
C ASP A 169 25.51 -6.86 -20.73
N HIS A 170 26.18 -6.26 -21.72
CA HIS A 170 27.13 -5.16 -21.48
C HIS A 170 26.47 -3.90 -20.87
N LEU A 171 25.19 -3.61 -21.17
CA LEU A 171 24.43 -2.52 -20.53
C LEU A 171 23.94 -2.92 -19.15
N LEU A 172 23.53 -4.19 -18.98
CA LEU A 172 23.10 -4.70 -17.68
C LEU A 172 24.23 -4.68 -16.64
N ASP A 173 25.44 -5.05 -17.05
CA ASP A 173 26.63 -4.98 -16.18
C ASP A 173 26.91 -3.55 -15.70
N ARG A 174 26.73 -2.56 -16.59
CA ARG A 174 26.88 -1.14 -16.26
C ARG A 174 25.76 -0.62 -15.34
N LEU A 175 24.57 -1.20 -15.43
CA LEU A 175 23.41 -0.81 -14.63
C LEU A 175 23.37 -1.50 -13.27
N ARG A 176 23.99 -2.66 -13.11
CA ARG A 176 24.01 -3.45 -11.85
C ARG A 176 24.37 -2.62 -10.61
N PRO A 177 25.41 -1.75 -10.60
CA PRO A 177 25.79 -0.97 -9.43
C PRO A 177 24.71 0.01 -8.95
N ALA A 178 23.71 0.33 -9.76
CA ALA A 178 22.59 1.15 -9.33
C ALA A 178 21.58 0.41 -8.47
N PHE A 179 21.63 -0.93 -8.43
CA PHE A 179 20.60 -1.75 -7.78
C PHE A 179 21.16 -2.79 -6.80
N ASP A 180 22.46 -3.05 -6.81
CA ASP A 180 23.05 -4.13 -6.02
C ASP A 180 23.51 -3.62 -4.65
N GLY A 181 22.76 -3.99 -3.59
CA GLY A 181 23.05 -3.63 -2.22
C GLY A 181 22.86 -2.14 -1.90
N VAL A 182 22.00 -1.42 -2.62
CA VAL A 182 21.86 0.02 -2.51
C VAL A 182 20.56 0.48 -1.88
N THR A 183 20.61 1.59 -1.17
CA THR A 183 19.42 2.31 -0.73
C THR A 183 18.97 3.26 -1.82
N MET A 184 17.71 3.18 -2.19
CA MET A 184 17.05 4.02 -3.18
C MET A 184 15.88 4.78 -2.57
N ARG A 185 15.39 5.81 -3.27
CA ARG A 185 14.22 6.57 -2.86
C ARG A 185 13.17 6.56 -3.96
N LEU A 186 12.00 6.02 -3.63
CA LEU A 186 10.89 5.81 -4.56
C LEU A 186 9.69 6.70 -4.24
N GLY A 187 8.97 7.10 -5.28
CA GLY A 187 7.68 7.75 -5.15
C GLY A 187 7.69 9.22 -4.74
N ARG A 188 6.55 9.66 -4.21
CA ARG A 188 6.30 11.05 -3.80
C ARG A 188 6.82 11.32 -2.39
N SER A 189 7.17 12.59 -2.11
CA SER A 189 7.71 13.03 -0.81
C SER A 189 8.95 12.25 -0.35
N ARG A 190 9.71 11.73 -1.29
CA ARG A 190 10.90 10.89 -1.09
C ARG A 190 12.06 11.61 -0.40
N SER A 191 12.04 12.93 -0.36
CA SER A 191 13.10 13.74 0.29
C SER A 191 12.86 13.92 1.78
N THR A 192 11.67 13.62 2.31
CA THR A 192 11.31 13.92 3.70
C THR A 192 11.01 12.66 4.52
N GLU A 193 9.93 11.94 4.21
CA GLU A 193 9.39 10.92 5.12
C GLU A 193 9.13 9.57 4.48
N HIS A 194 9.12 9.49 3.15
CA HIS A 194 8.62 8.32 2.44
C HIS A 194 9.63 7.77 1.45
N GLY A 195 9.47 6.47 1.16
CA GLY A 195 9.98 5.84 -0.03
C GLY A 195 11.46 5.45 0.02
N ARG A 196 12.11 5.38 1.19
CA ARG A 196 13.39 4.66 1.25
C ARG A 196 13.11 3.18 1.00
N ALA A 197 13.93 2.60 0.15
CA ALA A 197 13.87 1.19 -0.18
C ALA A 197 15.29 0.64 -0.32
N HIS A 198 15.46 -0.61 0.04
CA HIS A 198 16.68 -1.36 -0.24
C HIS A 198 16.48 -2.14 -1.54
N ALA A 199 17.45 -2.08 -2.43
CA ALA A 199 17.47 -2.84 -3.68
C ALA A 199 18.67 -3.77 -3.70
N GLN A 200 18.45 -5.01 -4.12
CA GLN A 200 19.50 -6.00 -4.29
C GLN A 200 19.29 -6.81 -5.55
N VAL A 201 20.35 -7.03 -6.31
CA VAL A 201 20.35 -7.95 -7.43
C VAL A 201 20.39 -9.37 -6.89
N ILE A 202 19.42 -10.18 -7.32
CA ILE A 202 19.31 -11.59 -6.93
C ILE A 202 19.58 -12.51 -8.12
N GLY A 203 19.77 -13.79 -7.83
CA GLY A 203 20.03 -14.82 -8.84
C GLY A 203 18.89 -15.01 -9.85
N PRO A 204 19.09 -15.93 -10.80
CA PRO A 204 18.06 -16.30 -11.77
C PRO A 204 16.78 -16.78 -11.06
N LEU A 205 15.65 -16.44 -11.64
CA LEU A 205 14.34 -16.88 -11.20
C LEU A 205 13.59 -17.48 -12.37
N ASP A 206 12.75 -18.46 -12.08
CA ASP A 206 11.86 -19.03 -13.06
C ASP A 206 10.98 -17.96 -13.69
N GLU A 207 10.65 -18.17 -14.94
CA GLU A 207 9.68 -17.33 -15.65
C GLU A 207 8.26 -17.90 -15.46
N LEU A 208 7.26 -17.02 -15.67
CA LEU A 208 5.87 -17.44 -15.67
C LEU A 208 5.67 -18.54 -16.71
N PRO A 209 5.25 -19.75 -16.31
CA PRO A 209 5.18 -20.87 -17.24
C PRO A 209 4.11 -20.65 -18.30
N CYS A 210 4.42 -21.02 -19.53
CA CYS A 210 3.53 -20.91 -20.68
C CYS A 210 3.69 -22.11 -21.61
N LYS A 211 2.64 -22.42 -22.37
CA LYS A 211 2.60 -23.62 -23.23
C LYS A 211 1.98 -23.31 -24.59
N SER A 212 2.69 -23.67 -25.65
CA SER A 212 2.16 -23.53 -27.01
C SER A 212 0.90 -24.38 -27.22
N ARG A 213 -0.03 -23.86 -27.99
CA ARG A 213 -1.34 -24.49 -28.31
C ARG A 213 -1.40 -24.86 -29.77
N GLY A 214 -1.88 -26.08 -30.05
CA GLY A 214 -2.07 -26.59 -31.41
C GLY A 214 -3.41 -26.22 -32.04
N ASP A 215 -4.33 -25.58 -31.31
CA ASP A 215 -5.68 -25.23 -31.75
C ASP A 215 -5.76 -23.89 -32.51
N GLY A 216 -4.65 -23.22 -32.71
CA GLY A 216 -4.59 -21.91 -33.36
C GLY A 216 -5.09 -20.75 -32.49
N VAL A 217 -5.30 -20.97 -31.21
CA VAL A 217 -5.69 -19.95 -30.24
C VAL A 217 -4.46 -19.44 -29.48
N ALA A 218 -4.39 -18.13 -29.28
CA ALA A 218 -3.40 -17.50 -28.42
C ALA A 218 -4.10 -16.56 -27.45
N THR A 219 -3.79 -16.69 -26.14
CA THR A 219 -4.28 -15.81 -25.09
C THR A 219 -3.13 -14.94 -24.62
N VAL A 220 -3.21 -13.64 -24.87
CA VAL A 220 -2.20 -12.64 -24.52
C VAL A 220 -2.61 -11.97 -23.20
N TRP A 221 -1.82 -12.14 -22.17
CA TRP A 221 -2.04 -11.51 -20.86
C TRP A 221 -1.03 -10.38 -20.64
N ALA A 222 -1.52 -9.15 -20.46
CA ALA A 222 -0.70 -7.97 -20.22
C ALA A 222 -0.16 -7.99 -18.80
N LEU A 223 1.14 -8.15 -18.62
CA LEU A 223 1.82 -8.09 -17.33
C LEU A 223 2.18 -6.66 -16.92
N SER A 224 2.38 -5.78 -17.90
CA SER A 224 2.50 -4.33 -17.71
C SER A 224 1.50 -3.61 -18.61
N ASP A 225 1.40 -2.29 -18.47
CA ASP A 225 0.55 -1.50 -19.36
C ASP A 225 1.08 -1.55 -20.80
N LEU A 226 0.20 -1.69 -21.78
CA LEU A 226 0.56 -1.71 -23.21
C LEU A 226 0.26 -0.34 -23.82
N CYS A 227 1.28 0.36 -24.27
CA CYS A 227 1.15 1.62 -25.00
C CYS A 227 1.26 1.33 -26.49
N LEU A 228 0.14 1.02 -27.12
CA LEU A 228 0.06 0.75 -28.54
C LEU A 228 -0.31 2.04 -29.26
N VAL A 229 0.37 2.33 -30.37
CA VAL A 229 0.12 3.50 -31.21
C VAL A 229 0.09 3.09 -32.67
N ASP A 230 -0.75 3.75 -33.46
CA ASP A 230 -0.80 3.58 -34.90
C ASP A 230 0.33 4.35 -35.63
N GLY A 231 0.37 4.25 -36.96
CA GLY A 231 1.36 4.95 -37.77
C GLY A 231 1.27 6.49 -37.72
N ALA A 232 0.18 7.04 -37.18
CA ALA A 232 0.01 8.46 -36.92
C ALA A 232 0.29 8.86 -35.47
N GLY A 233 0.73 7.90 -34.62
CA GLY A 233 0.99 8.11 -33.21
C GLY A 233 -0.25 8.17 -32.33
N GLN A 234 -1.44 7.78 -32.84
CA GLN A 234 -2.68 7.77 -32.06
C GLN A 234 -2.77 6.47 -31.23
N PRO A 235 -3.34 6.53 -30.01
CA PRO A 235 -3.50 5.37 -29.15
C PRO A 235 -4.40 4.30 -29.77
N VAL A 236 -3.93 3.06 -29.80
CA VAL A 236 -4.69 1.87 -30.24
C VAL A 236 -5.24 1.17 -29.03
N LEU A 237 -6.58 1.20 -28.85
CA LEU A 237 -7.29 0.51 -27.75
C LEU A 237 -8.02 -0.75 -28.23
N GLN A 238 -8.12 -0.95 -29.53
CA GLN A 238 -8.60 -2.17 -30.16
C GLN A 238 -7.47 -2.77 -30.99
N PRO A 239 -6.54 -3.52 -30.35
CA PRO A 239 -5.38 -4.04 -31.04
C PRO A 239 -5.74 -5.10 -32.07
N THR A 240 -4.95 -5.17 -33.11
CA THR A 240 -4.92 -6.26 -34.07
C THR A 240 -3.91 -7.33 -33.65
N ALA A 241 -3.89 -8.46 -34.36
CA ALA A 241 -2.86 -9.49 -34.15
C ALA A 241 -1.43 -8.92 -34.38
N ALA A 242 -1.27 -8.05 -35.36
CA ALA A 242 0.02 -7.42 -35.69
C ALA A 242 0.52 -6.50 -34.54
N ASP A 243 -0.36 -5.73 -33.92
CA ASP A 243 -0.02 -4.87 -32.76
C ASP A 243 0.49 -5.68 -31.56
N LEU A 244 0.12 -6.95 -31.49
CA LEU A 244 0.53 -7.91 -30.45
C LEU A 244 1.68 -8.81 -30.90
N GLY A 245 2.31 -8.50 -32.05
CA GLY A 245 3.46 -9.20 -32.57
C GLY A 245 3.15 -10.58 -33.19
N PHE A 246 1.93 -10.80 -33.71
CA PHE A 246 1.55 -11.99 -34.43
C PHE A 246 1.51 -11.73 -35.93
N LEU A 247 2.04 -12.66 -36.72
CA LEU A 247 2.05 -12.56 -38.18
C LEU A 247 0.68 -12.81 -38.81
N LYS A 248 -0.18 -13.56 -38.12
CA LYS A 248 -1.54 -13.92 -38.54
C LYS A 248 -2.47 -14.09 -37.35
N GLY A 249 -3.74 -14.06 -37.64
CA GLY A 249 -4.81 -14.22 -36.64
C GLY A 249 -5.72 -13.01 -36.55
N SER A 250 -6.80 -13.17 -35.84
CA SER A 250 -7.78 -12.12 -35.52
C SER A 250 -8.16 -12.14 -34.06
N VAL A 251 -8.52 -10.97 -33.51
CA VAL A 251 -8.95 -10.86 -32.12
C VAL A 251 -10.37 -11.41 -32.00
N ASP A 252 -10.54 -12.30 -31.03
CA ASP A 252 -11.85 -12.79 -30.59
C ASP A 252 -12.37 -11.86 -29.48
N TRP A 253 -13.25 -10.94 -29.85
CA TRP A 253 -13.75 -9.92 -28.94
C TRP A 253 -14.70 -10.49 -27.87
N ASP A 254 -15.32 -11.63 -28.08
CA ASP A 254 -16.20 -12.28 -27.08
C ASP A 254 -15.39 -12.86 -25.92
N ARG A 255 -14.14 -13.21 -26.16
CA ARG A 255 -13.19 -13.74 -25.16
C ARG A 255 -12.07 -12.78 -24.80
N THR A 256 -12.22 -11.50 -25.14
CA THR A 256 -11.24 -10.45 -24.88
C THR A 256 -11.74 -9.51 -23.78
N PHE A 257 -10.86 -9.18 -22.82
CA PHE A 257 -11.15 -8.38 -21.65
C PHE A 257 -10.10 -7.28 -21.52
N ILE A 258 -10.41 -6.09 -22.01
CA ILE A 258 -9.51 -4.94 -22.04
C ILE A 258 -10.05 -3.84 -21.13
N ARG A 259 -9.15 -3.18 -20.42
CA ARG A 259 -9.40 -1.91 -19.76
C ARG A 259 -8.34 -0.90 -20.17
N ALA A 260 -8.75 0.32 -20.43
CA ALA A 260 -7.84 1.42 -20.72
C ALA A 260 -7.67 2.33 -19.51
N ARG A 261 -6.52 3.00 -19.43
CA ARG A 261 -6.27 4.09 -18.48
C ARG A 261 -5.41 5.17 -19.12
N ARG A 262 -5.45 6.36 -18.50
CA ARG A 262 -4.59 7.48 -18.88
C ARG A 262 -3.68 7.82 -17.71
N TYR A 263 -2.46 8.21 -17.99
CA TYR A 263 -1.54 8.74 -17.00
C TYR A 263 -0.45 9.57 -17.66
N ALA A 264 0.13 10.49 -16.88
CA ALA A 264 1.30 11.24 -17.27
C ALA A 264 2.46 10.89 -16.35
N ALA A 265 3.55 10.38 -16.90
CA ALA A 265 4.76 10.07 -16.13
C ALA A 265 5.37 11.38 -15.58
N TRP A 266 5.92 11.31 -14.37
CA TRP A 266 6.64 12.43 -13.78
C TRP A 266 8.12 12.37 -14.17
N ASN A 267 8.65 13.46 -14.70
CA ASN A 267 10.07 13.61 -14.96
C ASN A 267 10.69 14.52 -13.87
N ALA A 268 11.50 13.91 -13.01
CA ALA A 268 12.11 14.63 -11.88
C ALA A 268 13.18 15.64 -12.33
N LYS A 269 13.85 15.42 -13.46
CA LYS A 269 14.86 16.34 -14.02
C LYS A 269 14.21 17.61 -14.54
N LEU A 270 13.08 17.47 -15.22
CA LEU A 270 12.31 18.61 -15.74
C LEU A 270 11.36 19.21 -14.70
N ASN A 271 11.21 18.57 -13.54
CA ASN A 271 10.21 18.90 -12.52
C ASN A 271 8.80 19.11 -13.11
N ALA A 272 8.46 18.27 -14.08
CA ALA A 272 7.22 18.38 -14.86
C ALA A 272 6.64 17.00 -15.19
N ARG A 273 5.35 17.01 -15.55
CA ARG A 273 4.71 15.83 -16.15
C ARG A 273 5.06 15.76 -17.62
N MET A 274 5.29 14.55 -18.06
CA MET A 274 5.43 14.24 -19.49
C MET A 274 4.06 14.22 -20.16
N ALA A 275 4.04 14.12 -21.49
CA ALA A 275 2.80 13.94 -22.24
C ALA A 275 1.96 12.79 -21.70
N GLU A 276 0.63 13.00 -21.71
CA GLU A 276 -0.33 11.97 -21.31
C GLU A 276 -0.26 10.76 -22.25
N ARG A 277 -0.27 9.59 -21.66
CA ARG A 277 -0.27 8.29 -22.36
C ARG A 277 -1.62 7.63 -22.14
N VAL A 278 -2.19 7.10 -23.21
CA VAL A 278 -3.38 6.25 -23.17
C VAL A 278 -2.90 4.82 -23.39
N VAL A 279 -3.20 3.93 -22.45
CA VAL A 279 -2.66 2.56 -22.46
C VAL A 279 -3.75 1.53 -22.20
N ILE A 280 -3.56 0.33 -22.72
CA ILE A 280 -4.28 -0.87 -22.28
C ILE A 280 -3.66 -1.26 -20.93
N SER A 281 -4.49 -1.35 -19.90
CA SER A 281 -4.03 -1.59 -18.53
C SER A 281 -3.51 -3.01 -18.37
N ARG A 282 -2.50 -3.17 -17.53
CA ARG A 282 -2.04 -4.48 -17.03
C ARG A 282 -3.22 -5.32 -16.53
N GLY A 283 -3.12 -6.63 -16.65
CA GLY A 283 -4.21 -7.56 -16.36
C GLY A 283 -5.17 -7.76 -17.54
N SER A 284 -5.16 -6.90 -18.56
CA SER A 284 -5.97 -7.12 -19.76
C SER A 284 -5.57 -8.45 -20.43
N VAL A 285 -6.59 -9.16 -20.91
CA VAL A 285 -6.44 -10.45 -21.59
C VAL A 285 -7.06 -10.35 -22.98
N ILE A 286 -6.28 -10.65 -24.00
CA ILE A 286 -6.68 -10.58 -25.41
C ILE A 286 -6.58 -11.97 -26.02
N THR A 287 -7.68 -12.48 -26.52
CA THR A 287 -7.73 -13.80 -27.18
C THR A 287 -7.67 -13.62 -28.68
N LEU A 288 -6.79 -14.37 -29.33
CA LEU A 288 -6.59 -14.42 -30.77
C LEU A 288 -6.95 -15.81 -31.27
N THR A 289 -7.47 -15.87 -32.48
CA THR A 289 -7.74 -17.10 -33.24
C THR A 289 -7.02 -17.07 -34.57
N GLY A 290 -6.75 -18.24 -35.17
CA GLY A 290 -6.04 -18.34 -36.44
C GLY A 290 -4.54 -18.00 -36.33
N THR A 291 -3.95 -18.10 -35.14
CA THR A 291 -2.53 -17.90 -34.88
C THR A 291 -1.71 -19.19 -35.09
N ASP A 292 -0.41 -19.12 -34.84
CA ASP A 292 0.47 -20.30 -34.74
C ASP A 292 0.43 -20.97 -33.37
N GLY A 293 -0.31 -20.36 -32.40
CA GLY A 293 -0.43 -20.85 -31.03
C GLY A 293 0.87 -20.79 -30.20
N ALA A 294 1.92 -20.11 -30.70
CA ALA A 294 3.20 -20.00 -30.00
C ALA A 294 3.05 -19.35 -28.64
N ALA A 295 3.74 -19.91 -27.63
CA ALA A 295 3.77 -19.39 -26.27
C ALA A 295 5.05 -18.59 -26.01
N GLY A 296 5.04 -17.77 -24.97
CA GLY A 296 6.22 -17.05 -24.49
C GLY A 296 5.96 -15.60 -24.17
N PHE A 297 7.00 -14.93 -23.71
CA PHE A 297 6.97 -13.49 -23.42
C PHE A 297 7.08 -12.68 -24.71
N ARG A 298 6.39 -11.55 -24.73
CA ARG A 298 6.50 -10.56 -25.81
C ARG A 298 6.61 -9.16 -25.22
N GLN A 299 7.29 -8.29 -25.98
CA GLN A 299 7.36 -6.87 -25.72
C GLN A 299 6.69 -6.16 -26.90
N VAL A 300 5.61 -5.43 -26.65
CA VAL A 300 4.78 -4.82 -27.70
C VAL A 300 4.54 -3.33 -27.43
N GLY A 301 4.32 -2.55 -28.50
CA GLY A 301 4.05 -1.13 -28.41
C GLY A 301 5.28 -0.26 -28.19
N THR A 302 5.17 0.77 -27.35
CA THR A 302 6.20 1.78 -27.13
C THR A 302 6.53 1.96 -25.65
N PHE A 303 7.59 2.73 -25.33
CA PHE A 303 8.07 3.03 -23.98
C PHE A 303 8.56 1.78 -23.21
N HIS A 304 9.24 0.89 -23.90
CA HIS A 304 9.82 -0.32 -23.33
C HIS A 304 10.83 0.02 -22.22
N GLU A 305 11.60 1.08 -22.38
CA GLU A 305 12.54 1.58 -21.38
C GLU A 305 11.85 1.88 -20.04
N ALA A 306 10.59 2.31 -20.06
CA ALA A 306 9.80 2.57 -18.86
C ALA A 306 9.04 1.34 -18.33
N GLY A 307 9.28 0.15 -18.88
CA GLY A 307 8.68 -1.11 -18.47
C GLY A 307 7.31 -1.42 -19.06
N LEU A 308 6.88 -0.65 -20.07
CA LEU A 308 5.62 -0.89 -20.76
C LEU A 308 5.75 -1.98 -21.82
N GLY A 309 4.62 -2.58 -22.18
CA GLY A 309 4.53 -3.49 -23.32
C GLY A 309 4.78 -4.96 -23.00
N ARG A 310 5.11 -5.32 -21.75
CA ARG A 310 5.39 -6.71 -21.40
C ARG A 310 4.11 -7.52 -21.29
N CYS A 311 4.02 -8.59 -22.07
CA CYS A 311 2.92 -9.55 -22.01
C CYS A 311 3.44 -10.98 -22.12
N VAL A 312 2.59 -11.93 -21.76
CA VAL A 312 2.84 -13.37 -21.88
C VAL A 312 1.75 -14.01 -22.70
N VAL A 313 2.12 -14.91 -23.60
CA VAL A 313 1.22 -15.65 -24.47
C VAL A 313 1.05 -17.06 -23.93
N ASN A 314 -0.21 -17.51 -23.79
CA ASN A 314 -0.59 -18.84 -23.34
C ASN A 314 0.04 -19.22 -22.00
N ALA A 315 -0.06 -18.31 -21.02
CA ALA A 315 0.38 -18.57 -19.65
C ALA A 315 -0.43 -19.71 -19.01
N LEU A 316 0.24 -20.65 -18.35
CA LEU A 316 -0.41 -21.81 -17.72
C LEU A 316 -1.43 -21.45 -16.64
N PRO A 317 -1.27 -20.39 -15.82
CA PRO A 317 -2.31 -19.96 -14.88
C PRO A 317 -3.68 -19.69 -15.52
N LEU A 318 -3.69 -19.26 -16.79
CA LEU A 318 -4.93 -19.09 -17.56
C LEU A 318 -5.44 -20.40 -18.18
N ALA A 319 -4.59 -21.41 -18.34
CA ALA A 319 -4.97 -22.70 -18.90
C ALA A 319 -5.53 -23.68 -17.86
N GLY A 320 -5.49 -23.35 -16.59
CA GLY A 320 -5.99 -24.22 -15.50
C GLY A 320 -5.08 -25.42 -15.18
N ASP A 321 -3.90 -25.50 -15.81
CA ASP A 321 -2.92 -26.54 -15.53
C ASP A 321 -2.21 -26.25 -14.20
N GLY A 322 -2.20 -27.23 -13.29
CA GLY A 322 -1.54 -27.12 -11.97
C GLY A 322 -0.03 -26.88 -12.10
N VAL A 323 0.43 -25.73 -11.64
CA VAL A 323 1.83 -25.31 -11.65
C VAL A 323 2.22 -24.91 -10.23
N ASN A 324 3.45 -25.22 -9.84
CA ASN A 324 3.99 -24.74 -8.57
C ASN A 324 4.19 -23.21 -8.63
N PRO A 325 3.84 -22.47 -7.57
CA PRO A 325 4.05 -21.03 -7.54
C PRO A 325 5.55 -20.69 -7.54
N ILE A 326 5.93 -19.68 -8.31
CA ILE A 326 7.26 -19.07 -8.23
C ILE A 326 7.40 -18.45 -6.86
N LYS A 327 8.35 -18.93 -6.07
CA LYS A 327 8.63 -18.42 -4.72
C LYS A 327 10.05 -17.90 -4.66
N LEU A 328 10.21 -16.75 -4.06
CA LEU A 328 11.49 -16.28 -3.58
C LEU A 328 11.81 -16.97 -2.24
N GLU A 329 12.97 -17.54 -2.12
CA GLU A 329 13.51 -17.89 -0.82
C GLU A 329 13.85 -16.58 -0.11
N ILE A 330 12.93 -16.13 0.73
CA ILE A 330 13.14 -14.97 1.56
C ILE A 330 13.99 -15.46 2.72
N SER A 331 15.31 -15.44 2.53
CA SER A 331 16.22 -15.59 3.67
C SER A 331 15.90 -14.45 4.65
N ALA A 332 15.76 -14.78 5.94
CA ALA A 332 15.65 -13.80 7.03
C ALA A 332 16.87 -12.85 7.13
N ALA A 333 17.87 -13.06 6.31
CA ALA A 333 19.14 -12.33 6.25
C ALA A 333 19.12 -11.01 5.48
N LEU A 334 17.97 -10.50 5.05
CA LEU A 334 17.78 -9.05 4.87
C LEU A 334 17.25 -8.44 6.18
N GLU A 335 17.79 -8.88 7.33
CA GLU A 335 17.94 -7.94 8.42
C GLU A 335 18.76 -6.80 7.83
N ALA A 336 18.07 -5.68 7.59
CA ALA A 336 18.69 -4.44 7.20
C ALA A 336 19.97 -4.33 8.00
N GLY A 337 21.13 -4.30 7.32
CA GLY A 337 22.34 -3.85 7.97
C GLY A 337 21.91 -2.57 8.64
N GLN A 338 21.79 -2.62 9.95
CA GLN A 338 21.70 -1.43 10.76
C GLN A 338 23.03 -0.77 10.52
N ASP A 339 23.10 0.07 9.46
CA ASP A 339 23.99 1.21 9.53
C ASP A 339 23.52 1.92 10.79
N GLU A 340 24.13 1.55 11.92
CA GLU A 340 24.07 2.37 13.12
C GLU A 340 24.54 3.74 12.68
N PRO A 341 23.66 4.75 12.67
CA PRO A 341 24.12 6.08 12.37
C PRO A 341 25.14 6.41 13.45
N ASP A 342 26.36 6.69 12.99
CA ASP A 342 27.46 7.16 13.79
C ASP A 342 26.97 8.18 14.82
N SER A 343 27.31 7.95 16.05
CA SER A 343 26.72 8.49 17.24
C SER A 343 26.99 9.99 17.44
N ASP A 344 26.13 10.81 16.88
CA ASP A 344 25.90 12.12 17.48
C ASP A 344 24.64 12.01 18.38
N VAL A 345 24.90 11.48 19.56
CA VAL A 345 23.95 10.76 20.45
C VAL A 345 22.87 11.68 21.07
N GLY A 346 23.01 13.00 21.01
CA GLY A 346 22.10 13.89 21.74
C GLY A 346 20.71 14.05 21.12
N PHE A 347 20.64 14.45 19.85
CA PHE A 347 19.36 14.80 19.20
C PHE A 347 18.60 13.58 18.69
N LEU A 348 19.30 12.60 18.12
CA LEU A 348 18.69 11.34 17.65
C LEU A 348 18.21 10.49 18.81
N ASP A 349 18.90 10.48 19.93
CA ASP A 349 18.50 9.78 21.14
C ASP A 349 17.30 10.48 21.84
N TRP A 350 17.23 11.80 21.75
CA TRP A 350 16.05 12.54 22.14
C TRP A 350 14.84 12.25 21.23
N LEU A 351 15.06 12.20 19.89
CA LEU A 351 14.03 11.79 18.93
C LEU A 351 13.61 10.33 19.10
N ARG A 352 14.57 9.42 19.35
CA ARG A 352 14.27 8.01 19.62
C ARG A 352 13.53 7.82 20.92
N ARG A 353 13.89 8.53 21.99
CA ARG A 353 13.14 8.52 23.26
C ARG A 353 11.74 9.08 23.08
N ARG A 354 11.59 10.10 22.26
CA ARG A 354 10.29 10.69 21.93
C ARG A 354 9.46 9.79 21.02
N ALA A 355 10.07 9.07 20.08
CA ALA A 355 9.41 8.10 19.19
C ALA A 355 9.20 6.75 19.87
N GLY A 356 10.17 6.24 20.63
CA GLY A 356 10.11 4.91 21.26
C GLY A 356 9.34 4.91 22.61
N GLY A 357 9.26 6.05 23.30
CA GLY A 357 8.39 6.21 24.47
C GLY A 357 6.91 6.16 24.11
N VAL A 358 6.56 6.60 22.90
CA VAL A 358 5.20 6.59 22.36
C VAL A 358 4.70 5.16 22.09
N THR A 359 5.55 4.24 21.62
CA THR A 359 5.10 2.89 21.26
C THR A 359 4.66 2.04 22.46
N GLY A 360 5.34 2.11 23.58
CA GLY A 360 4.94 1.41 24.80
C GLY A 360 3.68 2.00 25.43
N ALA A 361 3.56 3.33 25.46
CA ALA A 361 2.40 4.04 25.96
C ALA A 361 1.19 3.90 25.03
N ASP A 362 1.37 3.91 23.70
CA ASP A 362 0.30 3.70 22.72
C ASP A 362 -0.30 2.28 22.85
N ALA A 363 0.54 1.25 22.88
CA ALA A 363 0.09 -0.14 23.03
C ALA A 363 -0.68 -0.35 24.34
N TRP A 364 -0.17 0.20 25.43
CA TRP A 364 -0.82 0.17 26.73
C TRP A 364 -2.17 0.90 26.69
N ALA A 365 -2.22 2.11 26.14
CA ALA A 365 -3.44 2.90 26.07
C ALA A 365 -4.53 2.20 25.25
N ILE A 366 -4.18 1.64 24.08
CA ILE A 366 -5.09 0.87 23.22
C ILE A 366 -5.64 -0.35 23.95
N GLU A 367 -4.77 -1.10 24.66
CA GLU A 367 -5.18 -2.24 25.48
C GLU A 367 -6.22 -1.83 26.52
N LYS A 368 -5.99 -0.70 27.23
CA LYS A 368 -6.90 -0.24 28.29
C LYS A 368 -8.23 0.29 27.73
N VAL A 369 -8.18 1.00 26.62
CA VAL A 369 -9.40 1.47 25.93
C VAL A 369 -10.23 0.30 25.39
N GLY A 370 -9.62 -0.81 25.04
CA GLY A 370 -10.34 -2.04 24.67
C GLY A 370 -11.31 -2.54 25.77
N GLN A 371 -11.07 -2.18 27.04
CA GLN A 371 -11.92 -2.53 28.16
C GLN A 371 -13.19 -1.65 28.24
N LEU A 372 -13.17 -0.44 27.66
CA LEU A 372 -14.28 0.52 27.79
C LEU A 372 -15.59 0.03 27.17
N ALA A 373 -15.55 -0.74 26.09
CA ALA A 373 -16.76 -1.29 25.49
C ALA A 373 -17.50 -2.22 26.48
N GLY A 374 -16.74 -3.06 27.20
CA GLY A 374 -17.28 -3.93 28.26
C GLY A 374 -17.83 -3.12 29.45
N ILE A 375 -17.11 -2.08 29.86
CA ILE A 375 -17.54 -1.19 30.94
C ILE A 375 -18.83 -0.43 30.57
N TYR A 376 -18.93 0.07 29.32
CA TYR A 376 -20.15 0.74 28.84
C TYR A 376 -21.34 -0.22 28.75
N ALA A 377 -21.12 -1.46 28.36
CA ALA A 377 -22.15 -2.49 28.37
C ALA A 377 -22.63 -2.78 29.83
N ALA A 378 -21.69 -2.91 30.76
CA ALA A 378 -22.00 -3.12 32.18
C ALA A 378 -22.72 -1.92 32.78
N LEU A 379 -22.27 -0.68 32.49
CA LEU A 379 -22.90 0.56 32.91
C LEU A 379 -24.35 0.65 32.40
N ARG A 380 -24.58 0.30 31.14
CA ARG A 380 -25.92 0.26 30.54
C ARG A 380 -26.85 -0.71 31.24
N LEU A 381 -26.37 -1.91 31.57
CA LEU A 381 -27.16 -2.90 32.30
C LEU A 381 -27.44 -2.46 33.75
N TYR A 382 -26.43 -1.99 34.45
CA TYR A 382 -26.54 -1.63 35.86
C TYR A 382 -27.39 -0.39 36.10
N GLN A 383 -27.28 0.62 35.24
CA GLN A 383 -28.07 1.86 35.29
C GLN A 383 -29.37 1.79 34.46
N ALA A 384 -29.73 0.64 33.93
CA ALA A 384 -30.92 0.44 33.09
C ALA A 384 -31.03 1.43 31.91
N ILE A 385 -29.87 1.78 31.26
CA ILE A 385 -29.84 2.73 30.15
C ILE A 385 -30.40 2.06 28.90
N PRO A 386 -31.42 2.64 28.23
CA PRO A 386 -31.99 2.09 26.99
C PRO A 386 -30.93 1.91 25.87
N ALA A 387 -31.13 0.93 24.97
CA ALA A 387 -30.18 0.61 23.93
C ALA A 387 -29.90 1.79 22.97
N ASN A 388 -30.89 2.64 22.74
CA ASN A 388 -30.80 3.83 21.90
C ASN A 388 -30.20 5.07 22.59
N VAL A 389 -29.88 4.97 23.91
CA VAL A 389 -29.25 6.03 24.69
C VAL A 389 -27.77 5.66 24.88
N PRO A 390 -26.80 6.54 24.53
CA PRO A 390 -25.40 6.28 24.76
C PRO A 390 -25.06 6.17 26.26
N ALA A 391 -24.19 5.22 26.60
CA ALA A 391 -23.68 5.04 27.96
C ALA A 391 -22.29 5.68 28.12
N GLY A 392 -21.92 6.10 29.33
CA GLY A 392 -20.58 6.60 29.67
C GLY A 392 -20.28 8.04 29.24
N PRO A 393 -19.06 8.53 29.54
CA PRO A 393 -18.64 9.89 29.23
C PRO A 393 -18.65 10.22 27.76
N THR A 394 -19.07 11.44 27.44
CA THR A 394 -19.18 11.96 26.09
C THR A 394 -17.78 12.22 25.45
N ALA A 395 -17.73 12.32 24.13
CA ALA A 395 -16.53 12.73 23.42
C ALA A 395 -16.01 14.13 23.88
N ALA A 396 -16.88 15.00 24.39
CA ALA A 396 -16.50 16.29 24.98
C ALA A 396 -15.82 16.10 26.33
N GLN A 397 -16.37 15.26 27.20
CA GLN A 397 -15.79 14.94 28.49
C GLN A 397 -14.44 14.24 28.38
N TRP A 398 -14.31 13.26 27.47
CA TRP A 398 -13.00 12.67 27.11
C TRP A 398 -12.05 13.71 26.49
N GLY A 399 -12.58 14.70 25.77
CA GLY A 399 -11.80 15.81 25.23
C GLY A 399 -11.23 16.70 26.34
N ALA A 400 -11.97 16.93 27.41
CA ALA A 400 -11.48 17.68 28.59
C ALA A 400 -10.34 16.93 29.31
N VAL A 401 -10.46 15.60 29.46
CA VAL A 401 -9.37 14.75 30.00
C VAL A 401 -8.13 14.79 29.09
N LEU A 402 -8.31 14.72 27.77
CA LEU A 402 -7.22 14.83 26.81
C LEU A 402 -6.47 16.17 26.92
N GLU A 403 -7.20 17.27 27.06
CA GLU A 403 -6.60 18.61 27.16
C GLU A 403 -5.87 18.79 28.50
N ALA A 404 -6.47 18.32 29.58
CA ALA A 404 -5.83 18.30 30.88
C ALA A 404 -4.52 17.49 30.87
N ALA A 405 -4.52 16.32 30.23
CA ALA A 405 -3.34 15.46 30.13
C ALA A 405 -2.24 16.06 29.25
N ARG A 406 -2.59 16.84 28.22
CA ARG A 406 -1.62 17.54 27.36
C ARG A 406 -0.95 18.73 28.05
N SER A 407 -1.69 19.40 28.91
CA SER A 407 -1.20 20.59 29.64
C SER A 407 -0.50 20.25 30.95
N ALA A 408 -0.66 19.04 31.46
CA ALA A 408 -0.08 18.62 32.73
C ALA A 408 1.43 18.35 32.62
N ALA A 409 2.24 18.97 33.46
CA ALA A 409 3.68 18.73 33.53
C ALA A 409 4.04 17.38 34.17
N SER A 410 3.13 16.80 34.98
CA SER A 410 3.31 15.49 35.62
C SER A 410 1.98 14.77 35.82
N LEU A 411 2.03 13.45 36.14
CA LEU A 411 0.84 12.68 36.48
C LEU A 411 0.20 13.12 37.81
N GLU A 412 0.95 13.66 38.75
CA GLU A 412 0.44 14.21 40.03
C GLU A 412 -0.42 15.46 39.78
N ILE A 413 0.05 16.37 38.91
CA ILE A 413 -0.70 17.55 38.50
C ILE A 413 -1.97 17.15 37.75
N LEU A 414 -1.88 16.13 36.90
CA LEU A 414 -3.04 15.60 36.19
C LEU A 414 -4.04 14.96 37.14
N ASP A 415 -3.61 14.13 38.08
CA ASP A 415 -4.48 13.52 39.11
C ASP A 415 -5.26 14.59 39.89
N ALA A 416 -4.57 15.64 40.36
CA ALA A 416 -5.19 16.75 41.07
C ALA A 416 -6.19 17.55 40.21
N SER A 417 -6.00 17.60 38.92
CA SER A 417 -6.90 18.27 37.96
C SER A 417 -8.15 17.45 37.64
N LEU A 418 -8.00 16.13 37.52
CA LEU A 418 -9.08 15.21 37.21
C LEU A 418 -9.94 14.89 38.45
N PHE A 419 -9.32 14.74 39.64
CA PHE A 419 -9.92 14.27 40.86
C PHE A 419 -9.60 15.23 42.05
N ARG A 420 -10.14 16.44 42.02
CA ARG A 420 -9.95 17.43 43.05
C ARG A 420 -10.42 16.86 44.41
N ASP A 421 -9.65 17.04 45.46
CA ASP A 421 -9.87 16.54 46.83
C ASP A 421 -9.61 15.05 47.07
N GLY A 422 -8.97 14.35 46.09
CA GLY A 422 -8.59 12.95 46.24
C GLY A 422 -9.75 11.96 46.31
N ARG A 423 -10.97 12.38 45.96
CA ARG A 423 -12.18 11.55 45.96
C ARG A 423 -12.52 11.09 44.56
N ASP A 424 -12.85 9.82 44.43
CA ASP A 424 -13.21 9.17 43.17
C ASP A 424 -14.70 9.34 42.83
N ALA A 425 -15.47 9.97 43.72
CA ALA A 425 -16.89 10.22 43.54
C ALA A 425 -17.28 11.55 44.24
N GLY A 426 -17.98 12.40 43.51
CA GLY A 426 -18.57 13.64 44.04
C GLY A 426 -17.56 14.74 44.40
N GLY A 427 -16.41 14.80 43.73
CA GLY A 427 -15.41 15.87 43.87
C GLY A 427 -15.55 16.97 42.82
N SER A 428 -14.86 18.12 43.04
CA SER A 428 -14.89 19.28 42.12
C SER A 428 -13.93 19.17 40.92
N GLY A 429 -13.39 17.99 40.62
CA GLY A 429 -12.53 17.73 39.47
C GLY A 429 -13.28 17.45 38.17
N LEU A 430 -12.57 17.34 37.01
CA LEU A 430 -13.16 17.06 35.71
C LEU A 430 -13.93 15.73 35.64
N CYS A 431 -13.59 14.77 36.48
CA CYS A 431 -14.24 13.45 36.58
C CYS A 431 -15.08 13.28 37.83
N GLY A 432 -15.57 14.39 38.45
CA GLY A 432 -16.36 14.39 39.68
C GLY A 432 -17.87 14.25 39.48
N ASP A 433 -18.37 14.41 38.27
CA ASP A 433 -19.80 14.43 37.95
C ASP A 433 -20.21 13.21 37.11
N GLU A 434 -21.54 13.01 36.97
CA GLU A 434 -22.08 12.00 36.03
C GLU A 434 -21.60 12.27 34.57
N PRO A 435 -21.31 11.23 33.81
CA PRO A 435 -21.40 9.80 34.11
C PRO A 435 -20.12 9.18 34.67
N TRP A 436 -19.14 9.96 35.11
CA TRP A 436 -17.87 9.46 35.64
C TRP A 436 -18.05 8.67 36.94
N ILE A 437 -18.98 9.12 37.78
CA ILE A 437 -19.28 8.54 39.11
C ILE A 437 -20.36 7.46 39.06
N ASP A 438 -20.99 7.24 37.90
CA ASP A 438 -22.02 6.21 37.75
C ASP A 438 -21.40 4.82 37.91
N ALA A 439 -22.04 4.01 38.78
CA ALA A 439 -21.58 2.64 39.01
C ALA A 439 -21.97 1.71 37.87
N TYR A 440 -21.05 0.86 37.44
CA TYR A 440 -21.28 -0.22 36.47
C TYR A 440 -21.23 -1.62 37.12
N GLY A 441 -21.19 -1.71 38.46
CA GLY A 441 -21.14 -2.94 39.24
C GLY A 441 -21.51 -2.68 40.71
N LEU A 442 -21.36 -3.71 41.54
CA LEU A 442 -21.73 -3.69 42.98
C LEU A 442 -20.60 -3.20 43.91
N GLY A 443 -19.39 -3.08 43.38
CA GLY A 443 -18.23 -2.65 44.15
C GLY A 443 -18.17 -1.14 44.33
N PRO A 444 -17.64 -0.63 45.44
CA PRO A 444 -17.47 0.82 45.68
C PRO A 444 -16.50 1.47 44.68
N SER A 445 -15.71 0.68 43.99
CA SER A 445 -14.72 1.10 42.95
C SER A 445 -15.21 0.89 41.52
N ASP A 446 -16.45 0.46 41.31
CA ASP A 446 -16.99 0.16 39.99
C ASP A 446 -17.56 1.42 39.33
N THR A 447 -16.75 2.47 39.23
CA THR A 447 -17.04 3.71 38.50
C THR A 447 -15.96 4.04 37.48
N LEU A 448 -16.31 4.79 36.42
CA LEU A 448 -15.33 5.21 35.42
C LEU A 448 -14.28 6.18 35.97
N ALA A 449 -14.62 7.00 36.96
CA ALA A 449 -13.67 7.84 37.64
C ALA A 449 -12.60 7.00 38.37
N HIS A 450 -13.02 5.97 39.10
CA HIS A 450 -12.08 5.06 39.76
C HIS A 450 -11.24 4.26 38.75
N TRP A 451 -11.87 3.77 37.69
CA TRP A 451 -11.16 3.09 36.59
C TRP A 451 -10.07 3.98 35.98
N LEU A 452 -10.37 5.24 35.65
CA LEU A 452 -9.40 6.17 35.09
C LEU A 452 -8.27 6.48 36.06
N ARG A 453 -8.58 6.64 37.34
CA ARG A 453 -7.58 6.86 38.39
C ARG A 453 -6.63 5.66 38.55
N ALA A 454 -7.16 4.44 38.47
CA ALA A 454 -6.34 3.23 38.46
C ALA A 454 -5.39 3.22 37.25
N ARG A 455 -5.81 3.73 36.10
CA ARG A 455 -4.92 3.88 34.90
C ARG A 455 -3.81 4.90 35.11
N LEU A 456 -4.10 6.00 35.83
CA LEU A 456 -3.05 6.96 36.21
C LEU A 456 -1.99 6.32 37.13
N GLN A 457 -2.39 5.53 38.09
CA GLN A 457 -1.46 4.82 38.97
C GLN A 457 -0.66 3.75 38.21
N GLU A 458 -1.30 3.03 37.30
CA GLU A 458 -0.63 2.05 36.44
C GLU A 458 0.39 2.73 35.52
N ALA A 459 0.05 3.87 34.90
CA ALA A 459 0.96 4.65 34.08
C ALA A 459 2.19 5.12 34.88
N LYS A 460 1.98 5.58 36.11
CA LYS A 460 3.05 5.96 37.04
C LYS A 460 3.96 4.77 37.36
N GLY A 461 3.40 3.61 37.66
CA GLY A 461 4.15 2.37 37.93
C GLY A 461 4.99 1.93 36.75
N ARG A 462 4.53 2.16 35.52
CA ARG A 462 5.24 1.88 34.27
C ARG A 462 6.19 3.00 33.83
N ARG A 463 6.31 4.08 34.58
CA ARG A 463 7.10 5.27 34.27
C ARG A 463 6.66 5.98 32.97
N PHE A 464 5.40 5.86 32.61
CA PHE A 464 4.82 6.66 31.54
C PHE A 464 4.52 8.07 32.05
N GLY A 465 4.60 9.06 31.16
CA GLY A 465 4.21 10.45 31.45
C GLY A 465 2.70 10.70 31.29
N ALA A 466 2.27 11.94 31.47
CA ALA A 466 0.88 12.36 31.24
C ALA A 466 0.42 12.12 29.79
N GLU A 467 1.35 12.04 28.84
CA GLU A 467 1.09 11.68 27.45
C GLU A 467 0.41 10.31 27.27
N ALA A 468 0.69 9.33 28.13
CA ALA A 468 0.01 8.03 28.08
C ALA A 468 -1.49 8.16 28.33
N ILE A 469 -1.87 9.02 29.27
CA ILE A 469 -3.27 9.33 29.56
C ILE A 469 -3.88 10.19 28.44
N ALA A 470 -3.11 11.08 27.81
CA ALA A 470 -3.57 11.82 26.64
C ALA A 470 -3.90 10.88 25.46
N ILE A 471 -3.05 9.87 25.21
CA ILE A 471 -3.30 8.85 24.19
C ILE A 471 -4.56 8.05 24.56
N LEU A 472 -4.67 7.59 25.80
CA LEU A 472 -5.85 6.86 26.31
C LEU A 472 -7.14 7.67 26.11
N ALA A 473 -7.17 8.94 26.51
CA ALA A 473 -8.33 9.81 26.35
C ALA A 473 -8.69 10.07 24.88
N ARG A 474 -7.69 10.18 24.00
CA ARG A 474 -7.90 10.31 22.55
C ARG A 474 -8.61 9.08 21.97
N GLU A 475 -8.14 7.89 22.32
CA GLU A 475 -8.72 6.63 21.83
C GLU A 475 -10.10 6.38 22.45
N ALA A 476 -10.28 6.67 23.76
CA ALA A 476 -11.58 6.60 24.44
C ALA A 476 -12.63 7.52 23.78
N ARG A 477 -12.24 8.73 23.38
CA ARG A 477 -13.08 9.65 22.61
C ARG A 477 -13.55 9.05 21.27
N SER A 478 -12.70 8.25 20.61
CA SER A 478 -13.05 7.52 19.41
C SER A 478 -14.05 6.39 19.70
N THR A 479 -13.89 5.71 20.82
CA THR A 479 -14.79 4.62 21.26
C THR A 479 -16.17 5.16 21.59
N ASP A 480 -16.28 6.29 22.30
CA ASP A 480 -17.57 6.95 22.56
C ASP A 480 -18.29 7.33 21.25
N ARG A 481 -17.57 7.87 20.26
CA ARG A 481 -18.18 8.20 18.97
C ARG A 481 -18.78 6.98 18.26
N LYS A 482 -18.11 5.82 18.35
CA LYS A 482 -18.61 4.56 17.78
C LYS A 482 -19.83 4.05 18.56
N GLU A 483 -19.79 4.10 19.88
CA GLU A 483 -20.90 3.74 20.74
C GLU A 483 -22.17 4.56 20.45
N ARG A 484 -22.02 5.89 20.32
CA ARG A 484 -23.12 6.79 19.96
C ARG A 484 -23.65 6.57 18.55
N ALA A 485 -22.78 6.20 17.60
CA ALA A 485 -23.21 5.86 16.26
C ALA A 485 -24.02 4.55 16.27
N ALA A 486 -23.58 3.55 17.00
CA ALA A 486 -24.29 2.28 17.15
C ALA A 486 -25.65 2.45 17.82
N ALA A 487 -25.73 3.26 18.90
CA ALA A 487 -26.98 3.56 19.59
C ALA A 487 -28.03 4.25 18.73
N ARG A 488 -27.60 5.08 17.75
CA ARG A 488 -28.50 5.76 16.79
C ARG A 488 -29.07 4.83 15.72
N LEU A 489 -28.46 3.68 15.48
CA LEU A 489 -28.87 2.71 14.47
C LEU A 489 -29.79 1.61 15.04
N GLN A 490 -29.97 1.58 16.38
CA GLN A 490 -30.89 0.66 17.02
C GLN A 490 -32.29 1.31 17.09
N PRO A 491 -33.35 0.61 16.63
CA PRO A 491 -34.72 1.11 16.60
C PRO A 491 -35.29 1.38 17.99
#